data_47bb36fd1f91066d9c500fcb4bd90a7c
#
_entry.id   47bb36fd1f91066d9c500fcb4bd90a7c
#
_cell.length_a   1.000
_cell.length_b   1.000
_cell.length_c   1.000
_cell.angle_alpha   90.00
_cell.angle_beta   90.00
_cell.angle_gamma   90.00
#
_symmetry.space_group_name_H-M   'P 1'
#
loop_
_entity.id
_entity.type
_entity.pdbx_description
1 polymer ?
#
loop_
_entity_poly.entity_id
_entity_poly.type
_entity_poly.pdbx_seq_one_letter_code
_entity_poly.pdbx_strand_id
1 'polypeptide(L)'
;EHRHFSLSEGAYKLVLESQFFRKRDLNPVFLGGTITSEIPLKENKYGFRASKSYNISFSALTKEVNIIKGSLGFMSNFRYTSKAYWGGKEAPNSEAAILNVGGGGLWSFGSGVFGVNVQKPFFIKGAFASLESVQKQKQRVNTIQVSVSYRKMFDYTIPWLDPFRNI
;
A
#
# COMPACT_ATOMS: atom_id res chain seq x y z
N GLU A 1 -18.29 29.47 1.83
CA GLU A 1 -18.52 28.46 2.88
C GLU A 1 -17.42 27.42 2.80
N HIS A 2 -16.46 27.46 3.74
CA HIS A 2 -15.36 26.48 3.79
C HIS A 2 -15.87 25.22 4.47
N ARG A 3 -16.10 24.16 3.67
CA ARG A 3 -16.42 22.82 4.20
C ARG A 3 -15.12 22.06 4.48
N HIS A 4 -14.66 22.10 5.72
CA HIS A 4 -13.42 21.45 6.15
C HIS A 4 -13.55 19.93 6.37
N PHE A 5 -14.75 19.36 6.32
CA PHE A 5 -15.01 17.94 6.55
C PHE A 5 -15.82 17.36 5.39
N SER A 6 -15.11 16.86 4.38
CA SER A 6 -15.70 16.04 3.33
C SER A 6 -15.29 14.58 3.56
N LEU A 7 -16.28 13.70 3.74
CA LEU A 7 -16.05 12.24 3.85
C LEU A 7 -15.67 11.61 2.51
N SER A 8 -15.82 12.34 1.39
CA SER A 8 -15.41 11.86 0.07
C SER A 8 -15.06 13.04 -0.85
N GLU A 9 -14.25 12.76 -1.87
CA GLU A 9 -13.92 13.71 -2.93
C GLU A 9 -15.14 14.05 -3.83
N GLY A 10 -16.27 13.34 -3.65
CA GLY A 10 -17.48 13.50 -4.46
C GLY A 10 -17.29 13.11 -5.92
N ALA A 11 -16.27 12.34 -6.25
CA ALA A 11 -15.96 11.85 -7.59
C ALA A 11 -16.06 10.33 -7.64
N TYR A 12 -16.63 9.81 -8.73
CA TYR A 12 -16.60 8.37 -9.01
C TYR A 12 -15.24 7.99 -9.59
N LYS A 13 -14.66 6.89 -9.11
CA LYS A 13 -13.42 6.32 -9.61
C LYS A 13 -13.65 4.90 -10.09
N LEU A 14 -13.03 4.54 -11.22
CA LEU A 14 -12.85 3.17 -11.65
C LEU A 14 -11.60 2.65 -10.97
N VAL A 15 -11.71 1.52 -10.26
CA VAL A 15 -10.59 0.82 -9.66
C VAL A 15 -10.39 -0.49 -10.41
N LEU A 16 -9.20 -0.68 -10.95
CA LEU A 16 -8.76 -1.91 -11.59
C LEU A 16 -7.61 -2.48 -10.76
N GLU A 17 -7.72 -3.74 -10.39
CA GLU A 17 -6.68 -4.43 -9.63
C GLU A 17 -6.39 -5.79 -10.25
N SER A 18 -5.12 -6.12 -10.33
CA SER A 18 -4.61 -7.44 -10.70
C SER A 18 -3.62 -7.90 -9.66
N GLN A 19 -3.77 -9.14 -9.23
CA GLN A 19 -2.89 -9.76 -8.25
C GLN A 19 -2.30 -11.05 -8.83
N PHE A 20 -1.04 -11.32 -8.51
CA PHE A 20 -0.42 -12.60 -8.79
C PHE A 20 0.30 -13.11 -7.55
N PHE A 21 0.22 -14.41 -7.35
CA PHE A 21 0.89 -15.10 -6.24
C PHE A 21 1.48 -16.40 -6.76
N ARG A 22 2.71 -16.67 -6.36
CA ARG A 22 3.39 -17.92 -6.68
C ARG A 22 4.06 -18.50 -5.45
N LYS A 23 3.62 -19.69 -5.06
CA LYS A 23 4.30 -20.52 -4.07
C LYS A 23 5.39 -21.36 -4.78
N ARG A 24 6.52 -21.55 -4.14
CA ARG A 24 7.67 -22.28 -4.65
C ARG A 24 8.26 -23.18 -3.57
N ASP A 25 8.93 -24.25 -3.98
CA ASP A 25 9.67 -25.11 -3.04
C ASP A 25 11.10 -24.61 -2.75
N LEU A 26 11.61 -23.74 -3.64
CA LEU A 26 12.91 -23.07 -3.50
C LEU A 26 12.74 -21.64 -2.98
N ASN A 27 13.75 -21.14 -2.28
CA ASN A 27 13.77 -19.75 -1.83
C ASN A 27 13.82 -18.75 -3.02
N PRO A 28 13.04 -17.67 -2.96
CA PRO A 28 11.97 -17.43 -2.01
C PRO A 28 10.76 -18.37 -2.23
N VAL A 29 10.15 -18.84 -1.14
CA VAL A 29 9.03 -19.78 -1.20
C VAL A 29 7.71 -19.14 -1.61
N PHE A 30 7.61 -17.83 -1.46
CA PHE A 30 6.46 -17.04 -1.86
C PHE A 30 6.91 -15.81 -2.63
N LEU A 31 6.28 -15.57 -3.75
CA LEU A 31 6.36 -14.34 -4.54
C LEU A 31 4.95 -13.82 -4.75
N GLY A 32 4.75 -12.54 -4.50
CA GLY A 32 3.47 -11.88 -4.72
C GLY A 32 3.65 -10.50 -5.34
N GLY A 33 2.64 -10.07 -6.06
CA GLY A 33 2.59 -8.73 -6.61
C GLY A 33 1.17 -8.30 -6.88
N THR A 34 0.96 -6.99 -6.83
CA THR A 34 -0.33 -6.36 -7.08
C THR A 34 -0.11 -5.12 -7.93
N ILE A 35 -0.96 -4.94 -8.92
CA ILE A 35 -1.04 -3.71 -9.72
C ILE A 35 -2.43 -3.16 -9.54
N THR A 36 -2.53 -1.92 -9.03
CA THR A 36 -3.81 -1.22 -8.83
C THR A 36 -3.80 0.09 -9.62
N SER A 37 -4.90 0.38 -10.29
CA SER A 37 -5.11 1.64 -11.02
C SER A 37 -6.43 2.25 -10.58
N GLU A 38 -6.41 3.50 -10.13
CA GLU A 38 -7.59 4.28 -9.78
C GLU A 38 -7.72 5.43 -10.79
N ILE A 39 -8.81 5.44 -11.54
CA ILE A 39 -9.05 6.41 -12.60
C ILE A 39 -10.35 7.17 -12.29
N PRO A 40 -10.31 8.49 -12.05
CA PRO A 40 -11.50 9.29 -11.89
C PRO A 40 -12.27 9.32 -13.20
N LEU A 41 -13.60 9.03 -13.14
CA LEU A 41 -14.45 8.95 -14.33
C LEU A 41 -14.91 10.32 -14.79
N LYS A 42 -15.15 11.23 -13.85
CA LYS A 42 -15.65 12.57 -14.14
C LYS A 42 -15.25 13.57 -13.05
N GLU A 43 -15.36 14.83 -13.37
CA GLU A 43 -15.30 15.92 -12.39
C GLU A 43 -16.49 15.86 -11.44
N ASN A 44 -16.29 16.28 -10.22
CA ASN A 44 -17.38 16.43 -9.28
C ASN A 44 -18.20 17.72 -9.57
N LYS A 45 -19.31 17.90 -8.86
CA LYS A 45 -20.20 19.06 -9.06
C LYS A 45 -19.55 20.42 -8.76
N TYR A 46 -18.35 20.42 -8.19
CA TYR A 46 -17.59 21.64 -7.87
C TYR A 46 -16.43 21.89 -8.84
N GLY A 47 -16.37 21.15 -9.96
CA GLY A 47 -15.28 21.27 -10.95
C GLY A 47 -13.95 20.65 -10.50
N PHE A 48 -13.99 19.77 -9.50
CA PHE A 48 -12.78 19.06 -9.08
C PHE A 48 -12.65 17.71 -9.79
N ARG A 49 -11.53 17.53 -10.47
CA ARG A 49 -11.11 16.28 -11.09
C ARG A 49 -9.97 15.68 -10.27
N ALA A 50 -10.25 14.57 -9.62
CA ALA A 50 -9.27 13.87 -8.79
C ALA A 50 -8.08 13.35 -9.61
N SER A 51 -6.97 13.13 -8.94
CA SER A 51 -5.77 12.50 -9.53
C SER A 51 -6.04 11.06 -9.93
N LYS A 52 -5.38 10.60 -11.02
CA LYS A 52 -5.22 9.18 -11.28
C LYS A 52 -4.14 8.64 -10.33
N SER A 53 -4.33 7.44 -9.80
CA SER A 53 -3.35 6.77 -8.94
C SER A 53 -3.00 5.41 -9.52
N TYR A 54 -1.72 5.09 -9.55
CA TYR A 54 -1.19 3.80 -9.96
C TYR A 54 -0.31 3.28 -8.84
N ASN A 55 -0.52 2.03 -8.49
CA ASN A 55 0.22 1.37 -7.42
C ASN A 55 0.72 0.01 -7.90
N ILE A 56 2.01 -0.24 -7.73
CA ILE A 56 2.64 -1.52 -8.05
C ILE A 56 3.33 -1.99 -6.78
N SER A 57 2.97 -3.16 -6.30
CA SER A 57 3.63 -3.78 -5.16
C SER A 57 4.25 -5.12 -5.52
N PHE A 58 5.32 -5.44 -4.84
CA PHE A 58 5.99 -6.71 -4.93
C PHE A 58 6.36 -7.18 -3.53
N SER A 59 6.24 -8.49 -3.28
CA SER A 59 6.63 -9.12 -2.02
C SER A 59 7.27 -10.47 -2.27
N ALA A 60 8.23 -10.81 -1.44
CA ALA A 60 8.89 -12.11 -1.42
C ALA A 60 9.08 -12.57 0.01
N LEU A 61 8.97 -13.88 0.26
CA LEU A 61 9.16 -14.48 1.59
C LEU A 61 10.06 -15.71 1.46
N THR A 62 11.02 -15.84 2.37
CA THR A 62 11.90 -17.01 2.43
C THR A 62 11.23 -18.18 3.16
N LYS A 63 11.79 -19.38 3.00
CA LYS A 63 11.59 -20.47 3.96
C LYS A 63 12.00 -20.00 5.36
N GLU A 64 11.53 -20.72 6.36
CA GLU A 64 12.01 -20.53 7.72
C GLU A 64 13.54 -20.65 7.77
N VAL A 65 14.16 -19.64 8.36
CA VAL A 65 15.61 -19.59 8.57
C VAL A 65 15.89 -20.16 9.96
N ASN A 66 16.58 -21.28 10.04
CA ASN A 66 16.79 -22.04 11.28
C ASN A 66 17.40 -21.22 12.42
N ILE A 67 18.30 -20.28 12.10
CA ILE A 67 18.99 -19.45 13.09
C ILE A 67 18.02 -18.54 13.85
N ILE A 68 17.08 -17.93 13.14
CA ILE A 68 16.11 -16.98 13.72
C ILE A 68 14.75 -17.64 14.02
N LYS A 69 14.56 -18.92 13.63
CA LYS A 69 13.30 -19.66 13.71
C LYS A 69 12.10 -18.85 13.14
N GLY A 70 12.34 -18.19 12.01
CA GLY A 70 11.38 -17.33 11.36
C GLY A 70 11.70 -17.13 9.88
N SER A 71 10.76 -16.58 9.14
CA SER A 71 10.91 -16.28 7.71
C SER A 71 11.27 -14.82 7.51
N LEU A 72 12.12 -14.54 6.54
CA LEU A 72 12.47 -13.18 6.13
C LEU A 72 11.62 -12.77 4.94
N GLY A 73 11.07 -11.57 5.00
CA GLY A 73 10.27 -10.97 3.95
C GLY A 73 10.95 -9.74 3.35
N PHE A 74 10.77 -9.58 2.05
CA PHE A 74 11.06 -8.35 1.32
C PHE A 74 9.78 -7.80 0.74
N MET A 75 9.64 -6.47 0.71
CA MET A 75 8.54 -5.79 0.04
C MET A 75 9.00 -4.50 -0.61
N SER A 76 8.40 -4.20 -1.74
CA SER A 76 8.52 -2.89 -2.38
C SER A 76 7.16 -2.44 -2.89
N ASN A 77 6.93 -1.15 -2.88
CA ASN A 77 5.70 -0.55 -3.36
C ASN A 77 6.03 0.77 -4.05
N PHE A 78 5.68 0.88 -5.30
CA PHE A 78 5.76 2.11 -6.08
C PHE A 78 4.36 2.68 -6.29
N ARG A 79 4.16 3.92 -5.84
CA ARG A 79 2.91 4.65 -6.06
C ARG A 79 3.19 5.92 -6.84
N TYR A 80 2.45 6.09 -7.93
CA TYR A 80 2.40 7.31 -8.71
C TYR A 80 1.01 7.92 -8.66
N THR A 81 0.92 9.21 -8.39
CA THR A 81 -0.31 9.98 -8.40
C THR A 81 -0.14 11.13 -9.38
N SER A 82 -1.03 11.22 -10.37
CA SER A 82 -1.00 12.30 -11.36
C SER A 82 -1.49 13.63 -10.78
N LYS A 83 -1.38 14.70 -11.53
CA LYS A 83 -1.97 15.99 -11.15
C LYS A 83 -3.49 15.89 -11.03
N ALA A 84 -4.05 16.59 -10.04
CA ALA A 84 -5.47 16.89 -9.93
C ALA A 84 -5.76 18.24 -10.58
N TYR A 85 -7.02 18.51 -10.87
CA TYR A 85 -7.46 19.75 -11.51
C TYR A 85 -8.63 20.34 -10.76
N TRP A 86 -8.71 21.67 -10.73
CA TRP A 86 -9.83 22.40 -10.18
C TRP A 86 -10.28 23.45 -11.19
N GLY A 87 -11.49 23.34 -11.72
CA GLY A 87 -12.00 24.23 -12.77
C GLY A 87 -11.07 24.29 -13.99
N GLY A 88 -10.50 23.15 -14.41
CA GLY A 88 -9.57 23.04 -15.52
C GLY A 88 -8.13 23.50 -15.23
N LYS A 89 -7.85 24.06 -14.04
CA LYS A 89 -6.49 24.48 -13.61
C LYS A 89 -5.83 23.38 -12.79
N GLU A 90 -4.52 23.20 -12.96
CA GLU A 90 -3.75 22.26 -12.17
C GLU A 90 -3.76 22.61 -10.68
N ALA A 91 -4.11 21.67 -9.82
CA ALA A 91 -4.00 21.82 -8.39
C ALA A 91 -2.51 21.71 -7.98
N PRO A 92 -1.96 22.72 -7.26
CA PRO A 92 -0.58 22.68 -6.85
C PRO A 92 -0.30 21.49 -5.94
N ASN A 93 0.92 20.93 -6.01
CA ASN A 93 1.40 19.83 -5.17
C ASN A 93 0.54 18.54 -5.19
N SER A 94 -0.27 18.34 -6.23
CA SER A 94 -1.14 17.19 -6.34
C SER A 94 -0.49 15.96 -7.00
N GLU A 95 0.65 16.14 -7.66
CA GLU A 95 1.41 15.07 -8.29
C GLU A 95 2.46 14.51 -7.32
N ALA A 96 2.57 13.18 -7.24
CA ALA A 96 3.55 12.53 -6.39
C ALA A 96 4.02 11.20 -6.98
N ALA A 97 5.27 10.84 -6.72
CA ALA A 97 5.81 9.51 -6.95
C ALA A 97 6.62 9.08 -5.74
N ILE A 98 6.27 7.93 -5.17
CA ILE A 98 6.87 7.40 -3.94
C ILE A 98 7.23 5.95 -4.17
N LEU A 99 8.46 5.58 -3.82
CA LEU A 99 8.91 4.20 -3.75
C LEU A 99 9.14 3.83 -2.29
N ASN A 100 8.40 2.86 -1.78
CA ASN A 100 8.66 2.26 -0.47
C ASN A 100 9.44 0.97 -0.68
N VAL A 101 10.52 0.79 0.07
CA VAL A 101 11.30 -0.44 0.09
C VAL A 101 11.46 -0.88 1.53
N GLY A 102 11.24 -2.14 1.80
CA GLY A 102 11.32 -2.66 3.15
C GLY A 102 11.57 -4.14 3.22
N GLY A 103 11.80 -4.59 4.44
CA GLY A 103 11.96 -5.98 4.79
C GLY A 103 11.55 -6.23 6.22
N GLY A 104 11.35 -7.49 6.56
CA GLY A 104 10.91 -7.86 7.88
C GLY A 104 11.07 -9.33 8.17
N GLY A 105 10.60 -9.73 9.34
CA GLY A 105 10.55 -11.12 9.78
C GLY A 105 9.16 -11.53 10.21
N LEU A 106 8.86 -12.80 10.01
CA LEU A 106 7.63 -13.46 10.46
C LEU A 106 8.00 -14.67 11.29
N TRP A 107 7.39 -14.78 12.47
CA TRP A 107 7.56 -15.89 13.41
C TRP A 107 6.22 -16.52 13.72
N SER A 108 6.12 -17.82 13.59
CA SER A 108 4.91 -18.58 13.92
C SER A 108 5.02 -19.16 15.31
N PHE A 109 4.02 -18.90 16.16
CA PHE A 109 3.93 -19.38 17.53
C PHE A 109 2.57 -20.05 17.76
N GLY A 110 2.50 -21.37 17.70
CA GLY A 110 1.24 -22.09 17.82
C GLY A 110 0.21 -21.62 16.78
N SER A 111 -0.92 -21.08 17.23
CA SER A 111 -1.98 -20.53 16.36
C SER A 111 -1.77 -19.07 15.95
N GLY A 112 -0.67 -18.45 16.36
CA GLY A 112 -0.39 -17.04 16.11
C GLY A 112 0.81 -16.82 15.20
N VAL A 113 0.83 -15.67 14.51
CA VAL A 113 1.95 -15.19 13.71
C VAL A 113 2.32 -13.80 14.18
N PHE A 114 3.56 -13.62 14.54
CA PHE A 114 4.15 -12.33 14.89
C PHE A 114 4.97 -11.82 13.71
N GLY A 115 4.83 -10.55 13.38
CA GLY A 115 5.56 -9.92 12.29
C GLY A 115 6.17 -8.58 12.70
N VAL A 116 7.37 -8.35 12.25
CA VAL A 116 8.06 -7.04 12.31
C VAL A 116 8.45 -6.65 10.90
N ASN A 117 8.18 -5.43 10.52
CA ASN A 117 8.53 -4.90 9.23
C ASN A 117 9.10 -3.49 9.36
N VAL A 118 10.15 -3.22 8.60
CA VAL A 118 10.82 -1.92 8.50
C VAL A 118 10.77 -1.47 7.05
N GLN A 119 10.29 -0.26 6.80
CA GLN A 119 10.18 0.31 5.47
C GLN A 119 10.79 1.70 5.43
N LYS A 120 11.36 2.05 4.28
CA LYS A 120 11.86 3.37 3.97
C LYS A 120 11.16 3.93 2.74
N PRO A 121 10.42 5.05 2.84
CA PRO A 121 9.89 5.76 1.70
C PRO A 121 10.98 6.61 1.02
N PHE A 122 11.00 6.55 -0.31
CA PHE A 122 11.80 7.41 -1.18
C PHE A 122 10.83 8.27 -1.98
N PHE A 123 10.84 9.57 -1.72
CA PHE A 123 10.02 10.54 -2.45
C PHE A 123 10.73 10.93 -3.74
N ILE A 124 10.24 10.43 -4.88
CA ILE A 124 10.84 10.62 -6.21
C ILE A 124 10.31 11.92 -6.84
N LYS A 125 9.01 12.20 -6.65
CA LYS A 125 8.33 13.37 -7.18
C LYS A 125 7.27 13.87 -6.21
N GLY A 126 7.00 15.19 -6.23
CA GLY A 126 5.99 15.83 -5.38
C GLY A 126 6.59 16.76 -4.34
N ALA A 127 5.76 17.31 -3.45
CA ALA A 127 6.13 18.34 -2.48
C ALA A 127 7.30 17.93 -1.55
N PHE A 128 7.47 16.64 -1.29
CA PHE A 128 8.52 16.10 -0.42
C PHE A 128 9.79 15.64 -1.17
N ALA A 129 9.75 15.62 -2.51
CA ALA A 129 10.88 15.20 -3.35
C ALA A 129 11.75 16.38 -3.79
N SER A 130 11.23 17.60 -3.77
CA SER A 130 11.85 18.74 -4.39
C SER A 130 13.06 19.25 -3.63
N LEU A 131 14.24 19.16 -4.27
CA LEU A 131 15.44 19.91 -3.91
C LEU A 131 15.37 21.37 -4.41
N GLU A 132 14.44 21.67 -5.31
CA GLU A 132 14.27 22.95 -6.01
C GLU A 132 12.79 23.38 -5.98
N SER A 133 12.26 23.77 -4.85
CA SER A 133 11.05 24.58 -4.87
C SER A 133 11.43 26.04 -4.76
N VAL A 134 10.86 26.87 -5.64
CA VAL A 134 10.99 28.32 -5.73
C VAL A 134 10.55 29.06 -4.43
N GLN A 135 10.02 28.33 -3.47
CA GLN A 135 9.69 28.81 -2.13
C GLN A 135 10.60 28.16 -1.09
N LYS A 136 11.26 28.98 -0.31
CA LYS A 136 12.34 28.82 0.68
C LYS A 136 12.14 27.75 1.79
N GLN A 137 11.29 26.75 1.65
CA GLN A 137 11.13 25.68 2.63
C GLN A 137 11.40 24.32 1.99
N LYS A 138 12.67 23.91 2.05
CA LYS A 138 13.09 22.55 1.70
C LYS A 138 12.63 21.58 2.80
N GLN A 139 11.49 20.97 2.65
CA GLN A 139 11.07 19.88 3.53
C GLN A 139 11.58 18.55 2.95
N ARG A 140 12.75 18.13 3.37
CA ARG A 140 13.24 16.77 3.08
C ARG A 140 12.71 15.83 4.16
N VAL A 141 11.80 14.96 3.79
CA VAL A 141 11.30 13.93 4.70
C VAL A 141 12.21 12.71 4.61
N ASN A 142 12.94 12.42 5.68
CA ASN A 142 13.75 11.22 5.82
C ASN A 142 13.18 10.41 7.01
N THR A 143 12.21 9.55 6.73
CA THR A 143 11.53 8.74 7.73
C THR A 143 11.83 7.27 7.52
N ILE A 144 11.80 6.51 8.61
CA ILE A 144 11.76 5.05 8.62
C ILE A 144 10.45 4.67 9.29
N GLN A 145 9.72 3.76 8.68
CA GLN A 145 8.47 3.23 9.17
C GLN A 145 8.71 1.84 9.76
N VAL A 146 8.34 1.64 11.01
CA VAL A 146 8.42 0.33 11.67
C VAL A 146 7.00 -0.09 11.99
N SER A 147 6.62 -1.29 11.61
CA SER A 147 5.35 -1.89 11.96
C SER A 147 5.54 -3.22 12.67
N VAL A 148 4.74 -3.43 13.69
CA VAL A 148 4.68 -4.69 14.45
C VAL A 148 3.26 -5.20 14.34
N SER A 149 3.10 -6.47 14.05
CA SER A 149 1.80 -7.11 13.91
C SER A 149 1.76 -8.44 14.64
N TYR A 150 0.62 -8.75 15.19
CA TYR A 150 0.32 -10.07 15.70
C TYR A 150 -1.03 -10.51 15.15
N ARG A 151 -1.07 -11.69 14.54
CA ARG A 151 -2.28 -12.31 14.03
C ARG A 151 -2.47 -13.65 14.71
N LYS A 152 -3.62 -13.84 15.33
CA LYS A 152 -4.03 -15.13 15.88
C LYS A 152 -5.18 -15.67 15.05
N MET A 153 -5.09 -16.94 14.65
CA MET A 153 -6.20 -17.67 14.03
C MET A 153 -6.97 -18.39 15.13
N PHE A 154 -8.28 -18.26 15.08
CA PHE A 154 -9.19 -18.99 15.93
C PHE A 154 -9.94 -19.98 15.04
N ASP A 155 -9.90 -21.24 15.41
CA ASP A 155 -10.74 -22.26 14.78
C ASP A 155 -12.17 -22.06 15.30
N TYR A 156 -12.93 -21.27 14.59
CA TYR A 156 -14.33 -21.02 14.87
C TYR A 156 -15.19 -21.45 13.68
N THR A 157 -15.98 -22.49 13.89
CA THR A 157 -16.97 -22.92 12.91
C THR A 157 -18.30 -22.24 13.23
N ILE A 158 -18.85 -21.49 12.28
CA ILE A 158 -20.18 -20.91 12.40
C ILE A 158 -21.19 -22.04 12.11
N PRO A 159 -21.95 -22.56 13.11
CA PRO A 159 -22.71 -23.80 12.96
C PRO A 159 -23.75 -23.77 11.83
N TRP A 160 -24.28 -22.60 11.48
CA TRP A 160 -25.29 -22.46 10.43
C TRP A 160 -24.69 -22.17 9.03
N LEU A 161 -23.38 -21.95 8.94
CA LEU A 161 -22.63 -21.81 7.69
C LEU A 161 -21.75 -23.03 7.39
N ASP A 162 -21.75 -24.04 8.28
CA ASP A 162 -20.96 -25.25 8.09
C ASP A 162 -21.68 -26.17 7.09
N PRO A 163 -21.13 -26.36 5.87
CA PRO A 163 -21.75 -27.21 4.86
C PRO A 163 -21.72 -28.70 5.22
N PHE A 164 -20.91 -29.12 6.20
CA PHE A 164 -20.74 -30.50 6.63
C PHE A 164 -21.47 -30.84 7.92
N ARG A 165 -22.24 -29.92 8.49
CA ARG A 165 -22.95 -30.13 9.76
C ARG A 165 -24.01 -31.25 9.70
N ASN A 166 -24.50 -31.59 8.53
CA ASN A 166 -25.59 -32.56 8.32
C ASN A 166 -25.14 -33.85 7.61
N ILE A 167 -23.84 -34.18 7.66
CA ILE A 167 -23.29 -35.44 7.18
C ILE A 167 -22.99 -36.37 8.34
#